data_3a7babdf0cd2fb14d207c3f5dcd404d4
#
_entry.id   3a7babdf0cd2fb14d207c3f5dcd404d4
#
_cell.length_a   1.000
_cell.length_b   1.000
_cell.length_c   1.000
_cell.angle_alpha   90.00
_cell.angle_beta   90.00
_cell.angle_gamma   90.00
#
_symmetry.space_group_name_H-M   'P 1'
#
loop_
_entity.id
_entity.type
_entity.pdbx_description
1 polymer ?
#
loop_
_entity_poly.entity_id
_entity_poly.type
_entity_poly.pdbx_seq_one_letter_code
_entity_poly.pdbx_strand_id
1 'polypeptide(L)'
;MATHSERVNSDIAPTAEAKFNWIDPLGLQGRLSEEERLLSEAANIFCQSKLLPRVLQAHRHETFDREIMREFGEHGFLGATIPEQYGGAGLSYVDYGLIAREVERVDSGYRSAMSVQSSLVMHPIYAYGSEGQRTKYLPKLA
;
A
#
# COMPACT_ATOMS: atom_id res chain seq x y z
N MET A 1 3.33 -12.71 65.22
CA MET A 1 3.87 -12.68 63.87
C MET A 1 2.89 -13.47 63.00
N ALA A 2 2.04 -12.77 62.31
CA ALA A 2 1.05 -13.36 61.42
C ALA A 2 1.36 -12.86 60.00
N THR A 3 1.73 -13.78 59.14
CA THR A 3 1.98 -13.52 57.72
C THR A 3 0.65 -13.53 56.94
N HIS A 4 0.29 -12.38 56.43
CA HIS A 4 -0.88 -12.21 55.59
C HIS A 4 -0.54 -12.72 54.18
N SER A 5 -1.11 -13.82 53.76
CA SER A 5 -1.06 -14.31 52.39
C SER A 5 -2.23 -13.71 51.65
N GLU A 6 -1.96 -12.67 50.89
CA GLU A 6 -2.92 -12.14 49.91
C GLU A 6 -3.07 -13.13 48.76
N ARG A 7 -4.24 -13.72 48.65
CA ARG A 7 -4.67 -14.47 47.47
C ARG A 7 -5.04 -13.47 46.40
N VAL A 8 -4.21 -13.37 45.39
CA VAL A 8 -4.59 -12.69 44.16
C VAL A 8 -5.69 -13.51 43.47
N ASN A 9 -6.90 -13.01 43.54
CA ASN A 9 -8.06 -13.59 42.89
C ASN A 9 -8.00 -13.20 41.43
N SER A 10 -7.55 -14.11 40.56
CA SER A 10 -7.52 -13.92 39.10
C SER A 10 -8.87 -14.33 38.52
N ASP A 11 -9.89 -13.50 38.69
CA ASP A 11 -11.10 -13.59 37.86
C ASP A 11 -10.80 -13.10 36.44
N ILE A 12 -10.04 -13.89 35.70
CA ILE A 12 -9.95 -13.74 34.24
C ILE A 12 -11.23 -14.39 33.71
N ALA A 13 -12.23 -13.56 33.39
CA ALA A 13 -13.38 -14.01 32.63
C ALA A 13 -12.89 -14.72 31.36
N PRO A 14 -13.48 -15.85 30.96
CA PRO A 14 -13.08 -16.54 29.74
C PRO A 14 -13.28 -15.59 28.56
N THR A 15 -12.18 -15.13 27.98
CA THR A 15 -12.20 -14.38 26.73
C THR A 15 -12.86 -15.28 25.70
N ALA A 16 -13.97 -14.82 25.11
CA ALA A 16 -14.60 -15.52 24.01
C ALA A 16 -13.52 -15.93 23.01
N GLU A 17 -13.46 -17.23 22.67
CA GLU A 17 -12.47 -17.76 21.73
C GLU A 17 -12.52 -16.90 20.47
N ALA A 18 -11.46 -16.12 20.22
CA ALA A 18 -11.34 -15.29 19.05
C ALA A 18 -11.29 -16.21 17.84
N LYS A 19 -12.37 -16.24 17.05
CA LYS A 19 -12.38 -17.02 15.82
C LYS A 19 -11.29 -16.51 14.90
N PHE A 20 -10.45 -17.40 14.39
CA PHE A 20 -9.39 -17.06 13.47
C PHE A 20 -9.96 -16.44 12.18
N ASN A 21 -9.51 -15.24 11.83
CA ASN A 21 -9.94 -14.53 10.65
C ASN A 21 -8.93 -14.72 9.51
N TRP A 22 -9.27 -15.54 8.53
CA TRP A 22 -8.42 -15.81 7.37
C TRP A 22 -8.18 -14.60 6.47
N ILE A 23 -9.07 -13.61 6.51
CA ILE A 23 -8.95 -12.37 5.71
C ILE A 23 -7.96 -11.41 6.37
N ASP A 24 -7.92 -11.39 7.69
CA ASP A 24 -7.02 -10.57 8.50
C ASP A 24 -6.42 -11.40 9.63
N PRO A 25 -5.52 -12.35 9.31
CA PRO A 25 -5.00 -13.33 10.28
C PRO A 25 -4.13 -12.69 11.37
N LEU A 26 -3.59 -11.50 11.12
CA LEU A 26 -2.76 -10.75 12.06
C LEU A 26 -3.50 -9.60 12.74
N GLY A 27 -4.79 -9.39 12.45
CA GLY A 27 -5.60 -8.32 13.02
C GLY A 27 -5.10 -6.92 12.65
N LEU A 28 -4.46 -6.76 11.48
CA LEU A 28 -3.86 -5.50 11.08
C LEU A 28 -4.89 -4.45 10.66
N GLN A 29 -6.03 -4.89 10.13
CA GLN A 29 -7.11 -3.98 9.70
C GLN A 29 -7.62 -3.09 10.85
N GLY A 30 -7.66 -3.64 12.07
CA GLY A 30 -8.05 -2.89 13.26
C GLY A 30 -7.06 -1.82 13.72
N ARG A 31 -5.84 -1.81 13.16
CA ARG A 31 -4.77 -0.85 13.49
C ARG A 31 -4.68 0.30 12.49
N LEU A 32 -5.35 0.19 11.35
CA LEU A 32 -5.36 1.21 10.31
C LEU A 32 -6.27 2.38 10.74
N SER A 33 -5.87 3.60 10.40
CA SER A 33 -6.73 4.77 10.49
C SER A 33 -7.91 4.64 9.51
N GLU A 34 -8.89 5.53 9.64
CA GLU A 34 -10.01 5.56 8.70
C GLU A 34 -9.55 5.93 7.29
N GLU A 35 -8.62 6.89 7.18
CA GLU A 35 -8.03 7.32 5.90
C GLU A 35 -7.25 6.19 5.23
N GLU A 36 -6.42 5.47 5.99
CA GLU A 36 -5.68 4.31 5.48
C GLU A 36 -6.61 3.18 4.99
N ARG A 37 -7.72 2.96 5.69
CA ARG A 37 -8.74 1.97 5.25
C ARG A 37 -9.42 2.40 3.96
N LEU A 38 -9.83 3.67 3.86
CA LEU A 38 -10.45 4.22 2.65
C LEU A 38 -9.50 4.16 1.46
N LEU A 39 -8.22 4.50 1.67
CA LEU A 39 -7.20 4.40 0.63
C LEU A 39 -7.01 2.95 0.16
N SER A 40 -6.93 2.02 1.10
CA SER A 40 -6.80 0.59 0.78
C SER A 40 -8.02 0.07 0.01
N GLU A 41 -9.23 0.49 0.38
CA GLU A 41 -10.46 0.13 -0.31
C GLU A 41 -10.50 0.72 -1.72
N ALA A 42 -10.14 1.99 -1.89
CA ALA A 42 -10.07 2.64 -3.20
C ALA A 42 -9.06 1.93 -4.11
N ALA A 43 -7.87 1.60 -3.58
CA ALA A 43 -6.86 0.83 -4.30
C ALA A 43 -7.38 -0.56 -4.70
N ASN A 44 -8.09 -1.25 -3.80
CA ASN A 44 -8.70 -2.54 -4.10
C ASN A 44 -9.72 -2.44 -5.24
N ILE A 45 -10.65 -1.48 -5.17
CA ILE A 45 -11.67 -1.25 -6.21
C ILE A 45 -11.01 -1.01 -7.57
N PHE A 46 -10.00 -0.15 -7.63
CA PHE A 46 -9.23 0.10 -8.84
C PHE A 46 -8.59 -1.19 -9.37
N CYS A 47 -7.86 -1.91 -8.54
CA CYS A 47 -7.14 -3.12 -8.93
C CYS A 47 -8.08 -4.21 -9.44
N GLN A 48 -9.19 -4.45 -8.75
CA GLN A 48 -10.18 -5.46 -9.14
C GLN A 48 -10.93 -5.08 -10.41
N SER A 49 -11.25 -3.80 -10.60
CA SER A 49 -12.03 -3.35 -11.76
C SER A 49 -11.18 -3.10 -13.02
N LYS A 50 -9.94 -2.63 -12.85
CA LYS A 50 -9.08 -2.20 -13.97
C LYS A 50 -7.96 -3.19 -14.30
N LEU A 51 -7.30 -3.75 -13.30
CA LEU A 51 -6.13 -4.60 -13.51
C LEU A 51 -6.51 -6.08 -13.68
N LEU A 52 -7.34 -6.61 -12.79
CA LEU A 52 -7.70 -8.03 -12.79
C LEU A 52 -8.27 -8.53 -14.12
N PRO A 53 -9.14 -7.80 -14.83
CA PRO A 53 -9.66 -8.25 -16.12
C PRO A 53 -8.60 -8.39 -17.22
N ARG A 54 -7.45 -7.68 -17.09
CA ARG A 54 -6.39 -7.66 -18.09
C ARG A 54 -5.33 -8.74 -17.86
N VAL A 55 -5.11 -9.16 -16.61
CA VAL A 55 -3.94 -9.95 -16.21
C VAL A 55 -3.85 -11.29 -16.94
N LEU A 56 -4.96 -12.01 -17.12
CA LEU A 56 -4.97 -13.32 -17.74
C LEU A 56 -4.51 -13.27 -19.21
N GLN A 57 -5.00 -12.30 -19.97
CA GLN A 57 -4.63 -12.15 -21.38
C GLN A 57 -3.22 -11.60 -21.53
N ALA A 58 -2.84 -10.64 -20.68
CA ALA A 58 -1.49 -10.10 -20.64
C ALA A 58 -0.46 -11.22 -20.38
N HIS A 59 -0.71 -12.09 -19.41
CA HIS A 59 0.14 -13.23 -19.11
C HIS A 59 0.21 -14.25 -20.26
N ARG A 60 -0.94 -14.60 -20.87
CA ARG A 60 -1.00 -15.56 -21.97
C ARG A 60 -0.26 -15.11 -23.23
N HIS A 61 -0.30 -13.80 -23.49
CA HIS A 61 0.29 -13.21 -24.70
C HIS A 61 1.63 -12.51 -24.46
N GLU A 62 2.17 -12.61 -23.23
CA GLU A 62 3.44 -11.98 -22.84
C GLU A 62 3.45 -10.47 -23.15
N THR A 63 2.35 -9.77 -22.87
CA THR A 63 2.17 -8.36 -23.17
C THR A 63 2.05 -7.55 -21.88
N PHE A 64 2.50 -6.29 -21.94
CA PHE A 64 2.29 -5.31 -20.89
C PHE A 64 1.60 -4.08 -21.49
N ASP A 65 0.41 -3.78 -20.98
CA ASP A 65 -0.33 -2.57 -21.37
C ASP A 65 0.27 -1.35 -20.68
N ARG A 66 0.93 -0.48 -21.43
CA ARG A 66 1.58 0.73 -20.91
C ARG A 66 0.57 1.74 -20.35
N GLU A 67 -0.68 1.65 -20.73
CA GLU A 67 -1.75 2.49 -20.20
C GLU A 67 -1.94 2.32 -18.70
N ILE A 68 -1.61 1.15 -18.16
CA ILE A 68 -1.63 0.88 -16.72
C ILE A 68 -0.74 1.86 -15.94
N MET A 69 0.41 2.25 -16.51
CA MET A 69 1.30 3.22 -15.84
C MET A 69 0.66 4.60 -15.75
N ARG A 70 -0.05 5.02 -16.81
CA ARG A 70 -0.79 6.28 -16.79
C ARG A 70 -1.95 6.24 -15.78
N GLU A 71 -2.69 5.14 -15.79
CA GLU A 71 -3.78 4.92 -14.81
C GLU A 71 -3.25 4.91 -13.37
N PHE A 72 -2.08 4.33 -13.10
CA PHE A 72 -1.43 4.42 -11.79
C PHE A 72 -1.10 5.86 -11.39
N GLY A 73 -0.57 6.66 -12.31
CA GLY A 73 -0.29 8.09 -12.08
C GLY A 73 -1.58 8.86 -11.75
N GLU A 74 -2.63 8.69 -12.54
CA GLU A 74 -3.92 9.34 -12.33
C GLU A 74 -4.56 9.04 -10.96
N HIS A 75 -4.24 7.87 -10.39
CA HIS A 75 -4.72 7.47 -9.07
C HIS A 75 -3.72 7.78 -7.94
N GLY A 76 -2.61 8.46 -8.23
CA GLY A 76 -1.60 8.82 -7.25
C GLY A 76 -0.78 7.62 -6.72
N PHE A 77 -0.75 6.49 -7.45
CA PHE A 77 0.00 5.29 -7.05
C PHE A 77 1.49 5.40 -7.41
N LEU A 78 1.81 6.21 -8.43
CA LEU A 78 3.19 6.55 -8.76
C LEU A 78 3.66 7.72 -7.91
N GLY A 79 4.81 7.56 -7.27
CA GLY A 79 5.34 8.60 -6.40
C GLY A 79 4.45 8.90 -5.19
N ALA A 80 3.71 7.92 -4.67
CA ALA A 80 2.79 8.08 -3.54
C ALA A 80 3.43 8.81 -2.35
N THR A 81 4.71 8.52 -2.03
CA THR A 81 5.45 9.14 -0.94
C THR A 81 6.24 10.39 -1.33
N ILE A 82 6.21 10.80 -2.59
CA ILE A 82 6.84 12.05 -3.05
C ILE A 82 5.96 13.23 -2.63
N PRO A 83 6.54 14.34 -2.12
CA PRO A 83 5.76 15.52 -1.74
C PRO A 83 4.94 16.11 -2.90
N GLU A 84 3.78 16.66 -2.56
CA GLU A 84 2.84 17.25 -3.52
C GLU A 84 3.47 18.35 -4.38
N GLN A 85 4.40 19.14 -3.82
CA GLN A 85 5.12 20.19 -4.56
C GLN A 85 5.92 19.66 -5.76
N TYR A 86 6.19 18.36 -5.80
CA TYR A 86 6.85 17.67 -6.91
C TYR A 86 5.91 16.74 -7.68
N GLY A 87 4.61 16.88 -7.48
CA GLY A 87 3.60 16.10 -8.20
C GLY A 87 3.29 14.73 -7.60
N GLY A 88 3.87 14.37 -6.45
CA GLY A 88 3.51 13.16 -5.71
C GLY A 88 2.25 13.36 -4.86
N ALA A 89 1.81 12.31 -4.18
CA ALA A 89 0.63 12.36 -3.32
C ALA A 89 0.93 12.70 -1.84
N GLY A 90 2.20 12.79 -1.44
CA GLY A 90 2.59 13.15 -0.07
C GLY A 90 2.19 12.15 1.01
N LEU A 91 1.88 10.91 0.62
CA LEU A 91 1.38 9.85 1.49
C LEU A 91 2.48 9.23 2.35
N SER A 92 2.08 8.50 3.39
CA SER A 92 2.98 7.74 4.25
C SER A 92 3.49 6.47 3.56
N TYR A 93 4.52 5.84 4.16
CA TYR A 93 4.96 4.51 3.70
C TYR A 93 3.97 3.40 4.04
N VAL A 94 3.09 3.58 5.03
CA VAL A 94 1.97 2.67 5.31
C VAL A 94 0.98 2.71 4.15
N ASP A 95 0.60 3.90 3.72
CA ASP A 95 -0.29 4.11 2.57
C ASP A 95 0.27 3.48 1.30
N TYR A 96 1.55 3.73 1.01
CA TYR A 96 2.22 3.10 -0.13
C TYR A 96 2.21 1.56 -0.03
N GLY A 97 2.44 1.02 1.16
CA GLY A 97 2.37 -0.42 1.41
C GLY A 97 0.97 -0.99 1.19
N LEU A 98 -0.08 -0.27 1.58
CA LEU A 98 -1.47 -0.66 1.36
C LEU A 98 -1.83 -0.68 -0.14
N ILE A 99 -1.42 0.35 -0.90
CA ILE A 99 -1.57 0.39 -2.36
C ILE A 99 -0.83 -0.79 -2.99
N ALA A 100 0.44 -0.98 -2.64
CA ALA A 100 1.28 -2.04 -3.18
C ALA A 100 0.69 -3.43 -2.93
N ARG A 101 0.10 -3.66 -1.75
CA ARG A 101 -0.58 -4.90 -1.38
C ARG A 101 -1.77 -5.19 -2.30
N GLU A 102 -2.58 -4.20 -2.62
CA GLU A 102 -3.75 -4.41 -3.47
C GLU A 102 -3.35 -4.64 -4.95
N VAL A 103 -2.30 -3.99 -5.43
CA VAL A 103 -1.74 -4.26 -6.77
C VAL A 103 -1.13 -5.66 -6.83
N GLU A 104 -0.32 -6.05 -5.82
CA GLU A 104 0.28 -7.39 -5.70
C GLU A 104 -0.77 -8.49 -5.67
N ARG A 105 -1.91 -8.23 -5.06
CA ARG A 105 -3.05 -9.17 -4.99
C ARG A 105 -3.59 -9.56 -6.37
N VAL A 106 -3.38 -8.71 -7.37
CA VAL A 106 -3.74 -8.98 -8.76
C VAL A 106 -2.58 -9.60 -9.52
N ASP A 107 -1.40 -8.94 -9.50
CA ASP A 107 -0.24 -9.40 -10.26
C ASP A 107 1.07 -8.76 -9.77
N SER A 108 2.07 -9.61 -9.52
CA SER A 108 3.40 -9.18 -9.09
C SER A 108 4.14 -8.35 -10.15
N GLY A 109 3.89 -8.56 -11.44
CA GLY A 109 4.50 -7.78 -12.52
C GLY A 109 3.99 -6.34 -12.50
N TYR A 110 2.70 -6.14 -12.31
CA TYR A 110 2.11 -4.80 -12.16
C TYR A 110 2.65 -4.08 -10.92
N ARG A 111 2.72 -4.79 -9.77
CA ARG A 111 3.30 -4.24 -8.56
C ARG A 111 4.78 -3.91 -8.74
N SER A 112 5.54 -4.75 -9.43
CA SER A 112 6.95 -4.49 -9.74
C SER A 112 7.12 -3.24 -10.58
N ALA A 113 6.33 -3.06 -11.65
CA ALA A 113 6.36 -1.87 -12.50
C ALA A 113 6.09 -0.60 -11.69
N MET A 114 5.04 -0.60 -10.85
CA MET A 114 4.71 0.51 -9.94
C MET A 114 5.86 0.80 -8.96
N SER A 115 6.44 -0.24 -8.35
CA SER A 115 7.50 -0.09 -7.35
C SER A 115 8.80 0.41 -7.97
N VAL A 116 9.18 -0.08 -9.15
CA VAL A 116 10.38 0.40 -9.86
C VAL A 116 10.25 1.89 -10.14
N GLN A 117 9.12 2.31 -10.68
CA GLN A 117 8.88 3.73 -10.97
C GLN A 117 8.96 4.58 -9.70
N SER A 118 8.26 4.21 -8.64
CA SER A 118 8.20 4.99 -7.40
C SER A 118 9.52 4.94 -6.61
N SER A 119 10.10 3.74 -6.42
CA SER A 119 11.21 3.54 -5.48
C SER A 119 12.57 3.67 -6.14
N LEU A 120 12.76 3.12 -7.37
CA LEU A 120 14.07 3.09 -8.03
C LEU A 120 14.28 4.27 -8.98
N VAL A 121 13.22 4.92 -9.45
CA VAL A 121 13.31 6.07 -10.35
C VAL A 121 13.01 7.37 -9.60
N MET A 122 11.80 7.52 -9.06
CA MET A 122 11.39 8.80 -8.47
C MET A 122 12.07 9.08 -7.13
N HIS A 123 12.15 8.09 -6.24
CA HIS A 123 12.77 8.32 -4.92
C HIS A 123 14.25 8.75 -4.99
N PRO A 124 15.14 8.16 -5.80
CA PRO A 124 16.50 8.64 -5.95
C PRO A 124 16.60 10.07 -6.50
N ILE A 125 15.73 10.46 -7.44
CA ILE A 125 15.68 11.83 -7.94
C ILE A 125 15.27 12.77 -6.80
N TYR A 126 14.28 12.38 -6.00
CA TYR A 126 13.85 13.16 -4.85
C TYR A 126 14.95 13.29 -3.77
N ALA A 127 15.55 12.16 -3.39
CA ALA A 127 16.49 12.12 -2.27
C ALA A 127 17.85 12.78 -2.61
N TYR A 128 18.34 12.56 -3.83
CA TYR A 128 19.72 12.90 -4.21
C TYR A 128 19.83 13.90 -5.36
N GLY A 129 18.73 14.17 -6.06
CA GLY A 129 18.71 15.13 -7.16
C GLY A 129 18.82 16.57 -6.69
N SER A 130 19.32 17.46 -7.57
CA SER A 130 19.25 18.89 -7.36
C SER A 130 17.80 19.39 -7.45
N GLU A 131 17.51 20.59 -6.92
CA GLU A 131 16.18 21.18 -6.98
C GLU A 131 15.66 21.30 -8.42
N GLY A 132 16.54 21.69 -9.36
CA GLY A 132 16.20 21.75 -10.79
C GLY A 132 15.84 20.38 -11.38
N GLN A 133 16.46 19.29 -10.91
CA GLN A 133 16.12 17.94 -11.32
C GLN A 133 14.79 17.49 -10.73
N ARG A 134 14.51 17.74 -9.45
CA ARG A 134 13.25 17.42 -8.78
C ARG A 134 12.09 18.08 -9.51
N THR A 135 12.17 19.40 -9.68
CA THR A 135 11.13 20.21 -10.33
C THR A 135 10.90 19.82 -11.80
N LYS A 136 11.98 19.43 -12.51
CA LYS A 136 11.90 19.09 -13.93
C LYS A 136 11.32 17.70 -14.18
N TYR A 137 11.70 16.71 -13.38
CA TYR A 137 11.44 15.30 -13.69
C TYR A 137 10.28 14.71 -12.88
N LEU A 138 10.21 14.97 -11.57
CA LEU A 138 9.23 14.30 -10.71
C LEU A 138 7.77 14.50 -11.14
N PRO A 139 7.33 15.73 -11.50
CA PRO A 139 5.94 15.94 -11.91
C PRO A 139 5.53 15.23 -13.21
N LYS A 140 6.52 14.75 -13.98
CA LYS A 140 6.27 14.00 -15.24
C LYS A 140 6.32 12.49 -15.02
N LEU A 141 6.79 12.06 -13.89
CA LEU A 141 6.98 10.66 -13.54
C LEU A 141 5.91 10.18 -12.57
N ALA A 142 5.28 11.09 -11.85
CA ALA A 142 4.11 10.86 -11.02
C ALA A 142 2.85 10.75 -11.89
#